data_489a43e5178a8a00e9c2113e66b4be8e
#
_entry.id   489a43e5178a8a00e9c2113e66b4be8e
#
_cell.length_a   1.000
_cell.length_b   1.000
_cell.length_c   1.000
_cell.angle_alpha   90.00
_cell.angle_beta   90.00
_cell.angle_gamma   90.00
#
_symmetry.space_group_name_H-M   'P 1'
#
loop_
_entity.id
_entity.type
_entity.pdbx_description
1 polymer ?
#
loop_
_entity_poly.entity_id
_entity_poly.type
_entity_poly.pdbx_seq_one_letter_code
_entity_poly.pdbx_strand_id
1 'polypeptide(L)'
;MLNAKLKIFVLIFACQLLFVTQALSNEIRIAVASNFYSTMQEIIVQFELENIDTSKSNEIVLITGSSGKHFAQIINGAPFDLFFSADKIRPTLLEEQGAIREQSRFTYALGRLALWSPRSPFIDLEGEVLFDEDFRFIAIANPKIAPYGIASKEVLMSMKLWQDLNKKIVRGENIAQTFQFISSGNAELGFISYSQILDSNFNLGGSFWLVPQSLYNPIEQQAVLLRDSTLARDFIAFLKSEKALNLIKKNGYDLP
;
A
#
# COMPACT_ATOMS: atom_id res chain seq x y z
N MET A 1 28.48 -47.14 -37.36
CA MET A 1 27.06 -46.86 -37.64
C MET A 1 26.23 -47.22 -36.41
N LEU A 2 25.66 -46.26 -35.71
CA LEU A 2 24.86 -46.49 -34.51
C LEU A 2 23.53 -47.13 -34.90
N ASN A 3 23.19 -48.25 -34.23
CA ASN A 3 22.06 -49.09 -34.59
C ASN A 3 20.73 -48.28 -34.49
N ALA A 4 19.86 -48.39 -35.50
CA ALA A 4 18.59 -47.63 -35.58
C ALA A 4 17.76 -47.71 -34.30
N LYS A 5 17.77 -48.86 -33.62
CA LYS A 5 17.11 -49.06 -32.31
C LYS A 5 17.67 -48.19 -31.20
N LEU A 6 18.98 -47.89 -31.18
CA LEU A 6 19.64 -47.06 -30.20
C LEU A 6 19.30 -45.57 -30.46
N LYS A 7 19.17 -45.15 -31.71
CA LYS A 7 18.72 -43.79 -32.06
C LYS A 7 17.27 -43.52 -31.64
N ILE A 8 16.39 -44.48 -31.79
CA ILE A 8 14.99 -44.40 -31.37
C ILE A 8 14.90 -44.33 -29.84
N PHE A 9 15.72 -45.13 -29.13
CA PHE A 9 15.73 -45.10 -27.66
C PHE A 9 16.23 -43.77 -27.08
N VAL A 10 17.28 -43.18 -27.71
CA VAL A 10 17.81 -41.86 -27.33
C VAL A 10 16.81 -40.75 -27.66
N LEU A 11 16.05 -40.87 -28.76
CA LEU A 11 15.04 -39.88 -29.11
C LEU A 11 13.83 -39.92 -28.16
N ILE A 12 13.41 -41.10 -27.72
CA ILE A 12 12.33 -41.29 -26.74
C ILE A 12 12.75 -40.78 -25.37
N PHE A 13 14.01 -41.07 -24.97
CA PHE A 13 14.53 -40.57 -23.68
C PHE A 13 14.76 -39.05 -23.67
N ALA A 14 15.17 -38.46 -24.80
CA ALA A 14 15.26 -37.00 -24.95
C ALA A 14 13.87 -36.32 -24.95
N CYS A 15 12.82 -36.98 -25.48
CA CYS A 15 11.48 -36.47 -25.44
C CYS A 15 10.83 -36.54 -24.03
N GLN A 16 11.24 -37.50 -23.21
CA GLN A 16 10.78 -37.58 -21.79
C GLN A 16 11.46 -36.57 -20.88
N LEU A 17 12.66 -36.08 -21.20
CA LEU A 17 13.34 -35.01 -20.46
C LEU A 17 12.76 -33.60 -20.73
N LEU A 18 11.91 -33.45 -21.78
CA LEU A 18 11.25 -32.17 -22.09
C LEU A 18 9.90 -31.96 -21.35
N PHE A 19 9.38 -32.94 -20.64
CA PHE A 19 8.37 -32.75 -19.62
C PHE A 19 9.02 -32.28 -18.30
N VAL A 20 9.80 -31.22 -18.34
CA VAL A 20 9.97 -30.36 -17.18
C VAL A 20 8.58 -29.83 -16.89
N THR A 21 7.92 -30.44 -15.91
CA THR A 21 6.75 -29.84 -15.31
C THR A 21 7.17 -28.43 -14.90
N GLN A 22 6.79 -27.41 -15.68
CA GLN A 22 6.70 -26.08 -15.18
C GLN A 22 5.73 -26.20 -14.00
N ALA A 23 6.26 -26.26 -12.80
CA ALA A 23 5.49 -25.92 -11.62
C ALA A 23 4.99 -24.50 -11.93
N LEU A 24 3.73 -24.40 -12.33
CA LEU A 24 3.06 -23.11 -12.49
C LEU A 24 3.05 -22.51 -11.08
N SER A 25 4.08 -21.75 -10.78
CA SER A 25 4.06 -20.86 -9.62
C SER A 25 2.82 -19.99 -9.80
N ASN A 26 1.85 -20.17 -8.92
CA ASN A 26 0.69 -19.30 -8.85
C ASN A 26 1.16 -17.98 -8.21
N GLU A 27 1.87 -17.16 -8.99
CA GLU A 27 2.34 -15.85 -8.56
C GLU A 27 1.26 -14.81 -8.82
N ILE A 28 0.99 -13.96 -7.83
CA ILE A 28 0.25 -12.71 -8.01
C ILE A 28 1.11 -11.52 -7.55
N ARG A 29 1.03 -10.44 -8.32
CA ARG A 29 1.73 -9.18 -8.05
C ARG A 29 0.75 -8.13 -7.60
N ILE A 30 0.92 -7.67 -6.37
CA ILE A 30 0.04 -6.68 -5.74
C ILE A 30 0.75 -5.34 -5.69
N ALA A 31 0.24 -4.36 -6.43
CA ALA A 31 0.61 -2.96 -6.26
C ALA A 31 -0.13 -2.41 -5.03
N VAL A 32 0.58 -2.03 -3.98
CA VAL A 32 0.00 -1.56 -2.73
C VAL A 32 0.48 -0.17 -2.35
N ALA A 33 -0.45 0.71 -1.99
CA ALA A 33 -0.13 2.02 -1.43
C ALA A 33 0.67 1.85 -0.13
N SER A 34 1.73 2.63 0.03
CA SER A 34 2.75 2.40 1.06
C SER A 34 2.26 2.52 2.50
N ASN A 35 1.13 3.21 2.74
CA ASN A 35 0.49 3.25 4.05
C ASN A 35 -0.07 1.88 4.48
N PHE A 36 -0.48 1.05 3.52
CA PHE A 36 -1.13 -0.24 3.78
C PHE A 36 -0.16 -1.43 3.70
N TYR A 37 1.12 -1.18 3.45
CA TYR A 37 2.12 -2.23 3.21
C TYR A 37 2.26 -3.20 4.40
N SER A 38 2.51 -2.71 5.61
CA SER A 38 2.67 -3.56 6.81
C SER A 38 1.39 -4.34 7.13
N THR A 39 0.23 -3.69 7.04
CA THR A 39 -1.08 -4.35 7.21
C THR A 39 -1.28 -5.45 6.18
N MET A 40 -0.92 -5.19 4.92
CA MET A 40 -1.00 -6.18 3.84
C MET A 40 -0.09 -7.38 4.10
N GLN A 41 1.11 -7.17 4.64
CA GLN A 41 1.99 -8.28 5.03
C GLN A 41 1.36 -9.17 6.11
N GLU A 42 0.74 -8.57 7.15
CA GLU A 42 0.02 -9.34 8.17
C GLU A 42 -1.16 -10.13 7.57
N ILE A 43 -1.90 -9.53 6.64
CA ILE A 43 -3.03 -10.17 5.94
C ILE A 43 -2.53 -11.35 5.10
N ILE A 44 -1.43 -11.19 4.36
CA ILE A 44 -0.82 -12.26 3.55
C ILE A 44 -0.41 -13.44 4.42
N VAL A 45 0.28 -13.18 5.53
CA VAL A 45 0.67 -14.24 6.48
C VAL A 45 -0.56 -15.02 6.95
N GLN A 46 -1.67 -14.35 7.28
CA GLN A 46 -2.88 -15.05 7.72
C GLN A 46 -3.59 -15.78 6.58
N PHE A 47 -3.56 -15.23 5.36
CA PHE A 47 -4.08 -15.90 4.17
C PHE A 47 -3.32 -17.19 3.86
N GLU A 48 -2.00 -17.15 3.93
CA GLU A 48 -1.13 -18.32 3.71
C GLU A 48 -1.36 -19.41 4.78
N LEU A 49 -1.52 -19.01 6.05
CA LEU A 49 -1.81 -19.95 7.16
C LEU A 49 -3.15 -20.68 6.98
N GLU A 50 -4.16 -20.03 6.37
CA GLU A 50 -5.47 -20.67 6.13
C GLU A 50 -5.49 -21.50 4.84
N ASN A 51 -4.61 -21.19 3.89
CA ASN A 51 -4.57 -21.83 2.58
C ASN A 51 -3.33 -22.71 2.40
N ILE A 52 -2.91 -23.42 3.46
CA ILE A 52 -1.79 -24.37 3.40
C ILE A 52 -2.20 -25.58 2.55
N ASP A 53 -2.17 -25.40 1.23
CA ASP A 53 -2.15 -26.51 0.28
C ASP A 53 -0.69 -26.79 -0.11
N THR A 54 -0.10 -27.80 0.52
CA THR A 54 1.29 -28.21 0.29
C THR A 54 1.57 -28.67 -1.15
N SER A 55 0.53 -28.80 -1.97
CA SER A 55 0.62 -29.21 -3.39
C SER A 55 0.87 -28.03 -4.34
N LYS A 56 0.64 -26.78 -3.91
CA LYS A 56 0.79 -25.57 -4.74
C LYS A 56 1.70 -24.55 -4.04
N SER A 57 2.73 -24.12 -4.72
CA SER A 57 3.52 -22.96 -4.31
C SER A 57 2.78 -21.70 -4.76
N ASN A 58 2.02 -21.10 -3.85
CA ASN A 58 1.46 -19.76 -4.07
C ASN A 58 2.51 -18.72 -3.69
N GLU A 59 2.71 -17.73 -4.54
CA GLU A 59 3.63 -16.64 -4.28
C GLU A 59 2.90 -15.30 -4.40
N ILE A 60 2.97 -14.47 -3.35
CA ILE A 60 2.38 -13.12 -3.35
C ILE A 60 3.51 -12.10 -3.27
N VAL A 61 3.73 -11.38 -4.38
CA VAL A 61 4.75 -10.36 -4.48
C VAL A 61 4.14 -8.98 -4.23
N LEU A 62 4.58 -8.29 -3.16
CA LEU A 62 4.15 -6.93 -2.86
C LEU A 62 5.08 -5.90 -3.49
N ILE A 63 4.51 -4.97 -4.24
CA ILE A 63 5.20 -3.81 -4.80
C ILE A 63 4.62 -2.55 -4.16
N THR A 64 5.41 -1.88 -3.32
CA THR A 64 4.97 -0.70 -2.58
C THR A 64 5.33 0.61 -3.27
N GLY A 65 4.46 1.61 -3.13
CA GLY A 65 4.67 2.93 -3.72
C GLY A 65 3.54 3.91 -3.40
N SER A 66 3.52 5.07 -4.06
CA SER A 66 2.36 5.95 -4.03
C SER A 66 1.27 5.46 -4.98
N SER A 67 0.00 5.71 -4.64
CA SER A 67 -1.14 5.33 -5.50
C SER A 67 -1.01 5.90 -6.92
N GLY A 68 -0.51 7.14 -7.06
CA GLY A 68 -0.31 7.76 -8.36
C GLY A 68 0.80 7.13 -9.18
N LYS A 69 1.90 6.66 -8.54
CA LYS A 69 2.97 5.93 -9.23
C LYS A 69 2.46 4.59 -9.76
N HIS A 70 1.75 3.83 -8.91
CA HIS A 70 1.15 2.56 -9.33
C HIS A 70 0.14 2.75 -10.45
N PHE A 71 -0.73 3.75 -10.36
CA PHE A 71 -1.65 4.09 -11.44
C PHE A 71 -0.93 4.34 -12.76
N ALA A 72 0.12 5.17 -12.74
CA ALA A 72 0.93 5.44 -13.93
C ALA A 72 1.61 4.17 -14.48
N GLN A 73 2.09 3.27 -13.62
CA GLN A 73 2.65 2.00 -14.02
C GLN A 73 1.60 1.08 -14.68
N ILE A 74 0.39 1.00 -14.09
CA ILE A 74 -0.71 0.17 -14.59
C ILE A 74 -1.14 0.62 -16.00
N ILE A 75 -1.38 1.91 -16.22
CA ILE A 75 -1.77 2.43 -17.53
C ILE A 75 -0.68 2.28 -18.59
N ASN A 76 0.59 2.13 -18.17
CA ASN A 76 1.72 1.81 -19.04
C ASN A 76 2.02 0.30 -19.14
N GLY A 77 1.09 -0.56 -18.70
CA GLY A 77 1.15 -2.00 -18.91
C GLY A 77 1.98 -2.79 -17.89
N ALA A 78 2.28 -2.23 -16.73
CA ALA A 78 2.95 -2.97 -15.66
C ALA A 78 2.14 -4.22 -15.26
N PRO A 79 2.80 -5.37 -15.05
CA PRO A 79 2.13 -6.66 -14.89
C PRO A 79 1.64 -6.88 -13.44
N PHE A 80 0.75 -6.02 -12.96
CA PHE A 80 0.09 -6.21 -11.68
C PHE A 80 -1.22 -7.00 -11.84
N ASP A 81 -1.54 -7.80 -10.83
CA ASP A 81 -2.78 -8.57 -10.76
C ASP A 81 -3.83 -7.86 -9.90
N LEU A 82 -3.38 -7.21 -8.83
CA LEU A 82 -4.21 -6.44 -7.91
C LEU A 82 -3.61 -5.05 -7.68
N PHE A 83 -4.47 -4.07 -7.50
CA PHE A 83 -4.05 -2.73 -7.09
C PHE A 83 -4.84 -2.26 -5.87
N PHE A 84 -4.13 -1.94 -4.80
CA PHE A 84 -4.64 -1.37 -3.56
C PHE A 84 -4.25 0.09 -3.46
N SER A 85 -5.17 0.97 -3.84
CA SER A 85 -4.99 2.41 -3.82
C SER A 85 -5.37 3.00 -2.47
N ALA A 86 -4.65 4.04 -2.03
CA ALA A 86 -5.04 4.83 -0.86
C ALA A 86 -6.11 5.90 -1.19
N ASP A 87 -6.72 5.87 -2.36
CA ASP A 87 -7.88 6.69 -2.75
C ASP A 87 -8.86 5.89 -3.63
N LYS A 88 -10.02 6.50 -3.90
CA LYS A 88 -11.02 5.98 -4.83
C LYS A 88 -10.86 6.51 -6.25
N ILE A 89 -10.15 7.64 -6.44
CA ILE A 89 -10.07 8.34 -7.73
C ILE A 89 -9.38 7.47 -8.78
N ARG A 90 -8.21 6.91 -8.43
CA ARG A 90 -7.41 6.10 -9.37
C ARG A 90 -8.08 4.77 -9.73
N PRO A 91 -8.63 4.00 -8.79
CA PRO A 91 -9.47 2.83 -9.11
C PRO A 91 -10.66 3.16 -10.01
N THR A 92 -11.36 4.28 -9.78
CA THR A 92 -12.46 4.73 -10.66
C THR A 92 -11.97 5.05 -12.07
N LEU A 93 -10.85 5.77 -12.22
CA LEU A 93 -10.27 6.05 -13.54
C LEU A 93 -9.84 4.79 -14.28
N LEU A 94 -9.31 3.76 -13.60
CA LEU A 94 -8.99 2.47 -14.21
C LEU A 94 -10.25 1.73 -14.66
N GLU A 95 -11.34 1.80 -13.89
CA GLU A 95 -12.63 1.22 -14.24
C GLU A 95 -13.22 1.88 -15.49
N GLU A 96 -13.26 3.22 -15.54
CA GLU A 96 -13.72 4.01 -16.68
C GLU A 96 -12.92 3.73 -17.96
N GLN A 97 -11.65 3.40 -17.84
CA GLN A 97 -10.76 3.02 -18.95
C GLN A 97 -10.89 1.54 -19.34
N GLY A 98 -11.71 0.75 -18.66
CA GLY A 98 -11.83 -0.69 -18.89
C GLY A 98 -10.56 -1.48 -18.53
N ALA A 99 -9.69 -0.93 -17.69
CA ALA A 99 -8.41 -1.52 -17.32
C ALA A 99 -8.51 -2.51 -16.14
N ILE A 100 -9.71 -2.72 -15.60
CA ILE A 100 -9.97 -3.65 -14.49
C ILE A 100 -10.97 -4.72 -14.89
N ARG A 101 -11.07 -5.78 -14.08
CA ARG A 101 -12.18 -6.73 -14.18
C ARG A 101 -13.47 -6.08 -13.71
N GLU A 102 -14.54 -6.28 -14.48
CA GLU A 102 -15.85 -5.72 -14.17
C GLU A 102 -16.28 -6.04 -12.74
N GLN A 103 -16.87 -5.05 -12.06
CA GLN A 103 -17.39 -5.15 -10.70
C GLN A 103 -16.37 -5.58 -9.64
N SER A 104 -15.07 -5.46 -9.94
CA SER A 104 -14.01 -5.83 -8.99
C SER A 104 -13.62 -4.72 -8.02
N ARG A 105 -14.04 -3.47 -8.27
CA ARG A 105 -13.71 -2.32 -7.41
C ARG A 105 -14.52 -2.32 -6.12
N PHE A 106 -13.81 -2.17 -4.99
CA PHE A 106 -14.44 -2.08 -3.67
C PHE A 106 -13.58 -1.25 -2.71
N THR A 107 -14.23 -0.62 -1.73
CA THR A 107 -13.53 0.06 -0.62
C THR A 107 -13.11 -0.99 0.41
N TYR A 108 -11.84 -1.02 0.77
CA TYR A 108 -11.31 -1.98 1.74
C TYR A 108 -10.96 -1.36 3.10
N ALA A 109 -10.72 -0.04 3.13
CA ALA A 109 -10.37 0.68 4.37
C ALA A 109 -10.63 2.18 4.23
N LEU A 110 -10.81 2.86 5.35
CA LEU A 110 -10.78 4.32 5.47
C LEU A 110 -9.51 4.69 6.25
N GLY A 111 -8.64 5.48 5.62
CA GLY A 111 -7.36 5.89 6.20
C GLY A 111 -7.51 7.04 7.17
N ARG A 112 -6.65 7.07 8.20
CA ARG A 112 -6.59 8.16 9.18
C ARG A 112 -5.25 8.84 9.13
N LEU A 113 -5.25 10.18 9.23
CA LEU A 113 -4.05 11.01 9.18
C LEU A 113 -3.61 11.39 10.60
N ALA A 114 -2.31 11.40 10.84
CA ALA A 114 -1.72 11.91 12.07
C ALA A 114 -0.54 12.84 11.77
N LEU A 115 -0.36 13.87 12.57
CA LEU A 115 0.89 14.63 12.66
C LEU A 115 1.76 13.96 13.71
N TRP A 116 3.01 13.65 13.40
CA TRP A 116 3.93 12.96 14.30
C TRP A 116 5.30 13.60 14.34
N SER A 117 5.95 13.51 15.50
CA SER A 117 7.35 13.84 15.74
C SER A 117 8.00 12.79 16.64
N PRO A 118 9.27 12.41 16.42
CA PRO A 118 10.00 11.55 17.36
C PRO A 118 10.33 12.25 18.70
N ARG A 119 10.12 13.56 18.80
CA ARG A 119 10.31 14.33 20.03
C ARG A 119 9.10 14.20 20.95
N SER A 120 9.33 14.16 22.26
CA SER A 120 8.28 14.13 23.28
C SER A 120 8.67 14.97 24.51
N PRO A 121 7.80 15.87 24.98
CA PRO A 121 6.60 16.37 24.32
C PRO A 121 6.95 17.40 23.23
N PHE A 122 6.35 17.32 22.06
CA PHE A 122 6.57 18.31 20.99
C PHE A 122 5.28 18.61 20.23
N ILE A 123 4.44 17.59 20.01
CA ILE A 123 3.11 17.76 19.42
C ILE A 123 2.06 17.59 20.53
N ASP A 124 1.17 18.55 20.65
CA ASP A 124 0.01 18.54 21.52
C ASP A 124 -1.20 17.83 20.87
N LEU A 125 -2.32 17.75 21.57
CA LEU A 125 -3.52 17.06 21.09
C LEU A 125 -4.35 17.87 20.08
N GLU A 126 -3.97 19.10 19.79
CA GLU A 126 -4.71 20.03 18.92
C GLU A 126 -3.89 20.47 17.70
N GLY A 127 -2.59 20.12 17.66
CA GLY A 127 -1.68 20.44 16.56
C GLY A 127 -1.21 21.92 16.59
N GLU A 128 -1.25 22.57 17.76
CA GLU A 128 -0.86 23.98 17.97
C GLU A 128 0.59 24.24 17.55
N VAL A 129 1.47 23.24 17.64
CA VAL A 129 2.86 23.31 17.15
C VAL A 129 2.98 23.83 15.72
N LEU A 130 1.96 23.64 14.88
CA LEU A 130 1.94 24.13 13.50
C LEU A 130 1.85 25.65 13.41
N PHE A 131 1.33 26.35 14.44
CA PHE A 131 1.24 27.80 14.52
C PHE A 131 2.48 28.42 15.16
N ASP A 132 3.14 27.70 16.06
CA ASP A 132 4.31 28.22 16.79
C ASP A 132 5.58 28.29 15.91
N GLU A 133 5.55 27.53 14.81
CA GLU A 133 6.66 27.46 13.84
C GLU A 133 8.04 27.14 14.44
N ASP A 134 8.09 26.51 15.61
CA ASP A 134 9.34 26.13 16.30
C ASP A 134 9.97 24.87 15.69
N PHE A 135 9.94 24.82 14.34
CA PHE A 135 10.56 23.79 13.51
C PHE A 135 11.05 24.38 12.19
N ARG A 136 12.09 23.79 11.63
CA ARG A 136 12.67 24.19 10.34
C ARG A 136 11.93 23.54 9.18
N PHE A 137 11.61 22.24 9.31
CA PHE A 137 11.02 21.45 8.24
C PHE A 137 9.86 20.59 8.74
N ILE A 138 8.80 20.52 7.91
CA ILE A 138 7.67 19.63 8.06
C ILE A 138 7.61 18.70 6.85
N ALA A 139 7.50 17.38 7.08
CA ALA A 139 7.38 16.41 6.00
C ALA A 139 5.93 16.10 5.65
N ILE A 140 5.62 16.07 4.35
CA ILE A 140 4.35 15.56 3.82
C ILE A 140 4.61 14.64 2.63
N ALA A 141 3.71 13.72 2.34
CA ALA A 141 3.75 13.00 1.07
C ALA A 141 3.40 13.96 -0.09
N ASN A 142 3.91 13.69 -1.29
CA ASN A 142 3.69 14.56 -2.44
C ASN A 142 2.20 14.58 -2.84
N PRO A 143 1.49 15.72 -2.73
CA PRO A 143 0.05 15.81 -3.02
C PRO A 143 -0.33 15.49 -4.47
N LYS A 144 0.62 15.52 -5.40
CA LYS A 144 0.36 15.20 -6.81
C LYS A 144 0.12 13.71 -7.05
N ILE A 145 0.71 12.85 -6.21
CA ILE A 145 0.74 11.40 -6.44
C ILE A 145 0.33 10.56 -5.23
N ALA A 146 0.29 11.14 -4.02
CA ALA A 146 0.01 10.43 -2.77
C ALA A 146 -1.25 10.98 -2.08
N PRO A 147 -2.28 10.14 -1.83
CA PRO A 147 -3.53 10.57 -1.20
C PRO A 147 -3.35 11.17 0.19
N TYR A 148 -2.47 10.60 1.02
CA TYR A 148 -2.11 11.19 2.32
C TYR A 148 -1.44 12.56 2.19
N GLY A 149 -0.75 12.83 1.09
CA GLY A 149 -0.22 14.15 0.79
C GLY A 149 -1.31 15.16 0.44
N ILE A 150 -2.38 14.71 -0.25
CA ILE A 150 -3.57 15.53 -0.51
C ILE A 150 -4.24 15.88 0.83
N ALA A 151 -4.47 14.89 1.69
CA ALA A 151 -5.07 15.10 3.01
C ALA A 151 -4.21 16.05 3.87
N SER A 152 -2.88 15.88 3.89
CA SER A 152 -1.98 16.80 4.61
C SER A 152 -2.09 18.24 4.12
N LYS A 153 -2.17 18.42 2.79
CA LYS A 153 -2.38 19.75 2.20
C LYS A 153 -3.73 20.33 2.59
N GLU A 154 -4.79 19.54 2.59
CA GLU A 154 -6.13 19.96 2.97
C GLU A 154 -6.17 20.43 4.43
N VAL A 155 -5.52 19.70 5.35
CA VAL A 155 -5.37 20.11 6.76
C VAL A 155 -4.71 21.47 6.84
N LEU A 156 -3.53 21.64 6.23
CA LEU A 156 -2.81 22.92 6.26
C LEU A 156 -3.60 24.06 5.59
N MET A 157 -4.41 23.78 4.58
CA MET A 157 -5.31 24.76 3.97
C MET A 157 -6.48 25.12 4.88
N SER A 158 -7.10 24.15 5.53
CA SER A 158 -8.18 24.30 6.48
C SER A 158 -7.75 25.15 7.68
N MET A 159 -6.52 24.94 8.16
CA MET A 159 -5.91 25.72 9.23
C MET A 159 -5.32 27.05 8.75
N LYS A 160 -5.39 27.38 7.44
CA LYS A 160 -4.82 28.57 6.78
C LYS A 160 -3.28 28.67 6.84
N LEU A 161 -2.60 27.55 7.07
CA LEU A 161 -1.12 27.47 7.23
C LEU A 161 -0.38 27.08 5.94
N TRP A 162 -1.09 26.69 4.87
CA TRP A 162 -0.44 26.19 3.66
C TRP A 162 0.56 27.16 3.04
N GLN A 163 0.23 28.46 2.99
CA GLN A 163 1.10 29.46 2.36
C GLN A 163 2.37 29.70 3.19
N ASP A 164 2.21 29.80 4.50
CA ASP A 164 3.30 30.12 5.43
C ASP A 164 4.28 28.94 5.54
N LEU A 165 3.76 27.73 5.69
CA LEU A 165 4.58 26.54 5.83
C LEU A 165 5.11 25.96 4.52
N ASN A 166 4.65 26.41 3.35
CA ASN A 166 5.04 25.82 2.06
C ASN A 166 6.56 25.82 1.81
N LYS A 167 7.29 26.81 2.35
CA LYS A 167 8.75 26.92 2.24
C LYS A 167 9.48 25.95 3.18
N LYS A 168 8.81 25.48 4.23
CA LYS A 168 9.33 24.52 5.21
C LYS A 168 8.99 23.07 4.82
N ILE A 169 8.19 22.84 3.76
CA ILE A 169 7.70 21.51 3.37
C ILE A 169 8.80 20.70 2.68
N VAL A 170 9.13 19.55 3.26
CA VAL A 170 9.86 18.44 2.62
C VAL A 170 8.87 17.43 2.07
N ARG A 171 9.00 17.03 0.80
CA ARG A 171 8.05 16.16 0.12
C ARG A 171 8.62 14.77 -0.11
N GLY A 172 8.00 13.76 0.52
CA GLY A 172 8.22 12.36 0.21
C GLY A 172 7.43 11.93 -1.03
N GLU A 173 7.96 11.03 -1.84
CA GLU A 173 7.24 10.44 -2.99
C GLU A 173 5.95 9.73 -2.55
N ASN A 174 5.98 9.14 -1.36
CA ASN A 174 4.87 8.44 -0.73
C ASN A 174 4.94 8.61 0.80
N ILE A 175 3.95 8.05 1.52
CA ILE A 175 3.87 8.24 2.97
C ILE A 175 4.97 7.49 3.74
N ALA A 176 5.52 6.39 3.19
CA ALA A 176 6.64 5.69 3.81
C ALA A 176 7.94 6.53 3.74
N GLN A 177 8.23 7.18 2.61
CA GLN A 177 9.37 8.08 2.50
C GLN A 177 9.18 9.32 3.38
N THR A 178 7.95 9.83 3.52
CA THR A 178 7.63 10.92 4.44
C THR A 178 7.99 10.54 5.87
N PHE A 179 7.57 9.35 6.31
CA PHE A 179 7.95 8.79 7.60
C PHE A 179 9.47 8.69 7.78
N GLN A 180 10.19 8.23 6.74
CA GLN A 180 11.66 8.16 6.78
C GLN A 180 12.31 9.54 6.96
N PHE A 181 11.80 10.60 6.34
CA PHE A 181 12.33 11.95 6.53
C PHE A 181 12.19 12.43 7.97
N ILE A 182 11.10 12.08 8.64
CA ILE A 182 10.89 12.48 10.04
C ILE A 182 11.76 11.62 10.97
N SER A 183 11.73 10.29 10.80
CA SER A 183 12.49 9.36 11.65
C SER A 183 13.99 9.52 11.54
N SER A 184 14.51 9.98 10.40
CA SER A 184 15.94 10.27 10.19
C SER A 184 16.35 11.70 10.58
N GLY A 185 15.41 12.55 11.06
CA GLY A 185 15.68 13.93 11.46
C GLY A 185 15.83 14.92 10.30
N ASN A 186 15.49 14.53 9.06
CA ASN A 186 15.45 15.45 7.92
C ASN A 186 14.24 16.41 7.98
N ALA A 187 13.25 16.09 8.80
CA ALA A 187 12.18 16.98 9.23
C ALA A 187 11.90 16.72 10.72
N GLU A 188 11.56 17.76 11.45
CA GLU A 188 11.30 17.66 12.88
C GLU A 188 9.94 17.00 13.18
N LEU A 189 8.98 17.15 12.26
CA LEU A 189 7.63 16.59 12.33
C LEU A 189 7.11 16.38 10.92
N GLY A 190 5.95 15.72 10.82
CA GLY A 190 5.25 15.61 9.53
C GLY A 190 4.00 14.79 9.62
N PHE A 191 3.22 14.82 8.53
CA PHE A 191 2.00 14.05 8.42
C PHE A 191 2.28 12.64 7.93
N ILE A 192 1.83 11.65 8.70
CA ILE A 192 1.93 10.22 8.41
C ILE A 192 0.57 9.54 8.52
N SER A 193 0.46 8.29 8.10
CA SER A 193 -0.76 7.51 8.35
C SER A 193 -0.81 7.06 9.82
N TYR A 194 -1.99 7.03 10.41
CA TYR A 194 -2.16 6.53 11.77
C TYR A 194 -1.72 5.07 11.91
N SER A 195 -1.86 4.28 10.85
CA SER A 195 -1.36 2.91 10.80
C SER A 195 0.15 2.81 11.01
N GLN A 196 0.94 3.81 10.60
CA GLN A 196 2.38 3.82 10.86
C GLN A 196 2.71 4.07 12.34
N ILE A 197 1.85 4.79 13.06
CA ILE A 197 2.00 4.98 14.52
C ILE A 197 1.73 3.68 15.27
N LEU A 198 0.75 2.90 14.81
CA LEU A 198 0.36 1.63 15.44
C LEU A 198 1.22 0.44 15.00
N ASP A 199 2.06 0.61 13.99
CA ASP A 199 2.92 -0.46 13.48
C ASP A 199 3.98 -0.83 14.53
N SER A 200 3.82 -2.01 15.12
CA SER A 200 4.70 -2.54 16.17
C SER A 200 6.15 -2.74 15.71
N ASN A 201 6.39 -2.83 14.40
CA ASN A 201 7.73 -2.98 13.84
C ASN A 201 8.59 -1.73 14.06
N PHE A 202 7.97 -0.56 14.23
CA PHE A 202 8.71 0.69 14.39
C PHE A 202 8.93 1.09 15.85
N ASN A 203 8.14 0.55 16.81
CA ASN A 203 8.18 0.92 18.24
C ASN A 203 8.33 2.46 18.43
N LEU A 204 7.43 3.21 17.78
CA LEU A 204 7.53 4.66 17.69
C LEU A 204 7.32 5.31 19.06
N GLY A 205 8.35 6.00 19.54
CA GLY A 205 8.21 6.99 20.58
C GLY A 205 7.75 8.35 20.04
N GLY A 206 7.89 9.38 20.87
CA GLY A 206 7.58 10.75 20.47
C GLY A 206 6.17 11.18 20.84
N SER A 207 5.63 12.12 20.09
CA SER A 207 4.30 12.69 20.29
C SER A 207 3.55 12.78 18.96
N PHE A 208 2.23 12.69 19.00
CA PHE A 208 1.41 12.80 17.80
C PHE A 208 0.05 13.44 18.08
N TRP A 209 -0.50 14.05 17.05
CA TRP A 209 -1.89 14.52 16.98
C TRP A 209 -2.64 13.71 15.94
N LEU A 210 -3.69 13.00 16.39
CA LEU A 210 -4.61 12.35 15.46
C LEU A 210 -5.51 13.40 14.85
N VAL A 211 -5.32 13.68 13.56
CA VAL A 211 -5.99 14.79 12.90
C VAL A 211 -7.49 14.53 12.79
N PRO A 212 -8.35 15.48 13.25
CA PRO A 212 -9.79 15.37 13.10
C PRO A 212 -10.22 15.28 11.63
N GLN A 213 -11.15 14.36 11.33
CA GLN A 213 -11.66 14.14 9.97
C GLN A 213 -12.30 15.40 9.35
N SER A 214 -12.74 16.36 10.16
CA SER A 214 -13.31 17.63 9.69
C SER A 214 -12.31 18.53 8.95
N LEU A 215 -11.00 18.29 9.08
CA LEU A 215 -9.95 19.10 8.46
C LEU A 215 -9.50 18.60 7.08
N TYR A 216 -9.90 17.40 6.67
CA TYR A 216 -9.56 16.82 5.37
C TYR A 216 -10.66 15.88 4.87
N ASN A 217 -10.69 15.64 3.55
CA ASN A 217 -11.64 14.70 2.96
C ASN A 217 -11.32 13.25 3.35
N PRO A 218 -12.32 12.36 3.48
CA PRO A 218 -12.09 10.95 3.79
C PRO A 218 -11.10 10.29 2.84
N ILE A 219 -10.13 9.56 3.41
CA ILE A 219 -9.16 8.78 2.64
C ILE A 219 -9.77 7.41 2.36
N GLU A 220 -10.73 7.36 1.41
CA GLU A 220 -11.39 6.13 0.99
C GLU A 220 -10.44 5.29 0.14
N GLN A 221 -9.96 4.19 0.68
CA GLN A 221 -9.00 3.31 0.01
C GLN A 221 -9.72 2.19 -0.74
N GLN A 222 -9.44 2.09 -2.04
CA GLN A 222 -10.11 1.10 -2.90
C GLN A 222 -9.13 0.15 -3.56
N ALA A 223 -9.59 -1.10 -3.73
CA ALA A 223 -8.89 -2.13 -4.46
C ALA A 223 -9.60 -2.49 -5.76
N VAL A 224 -8.83 -2.95 -6.74
CA VAL A 224 -9.30 -3.46 -8.03
C VAL A 224 -8.52 -4.71 -8.45
N LEU A 225 -9.21 -5.61 -9.16
CA LEU A 225 -8.62 -6.75 -9.84
C LEU A 225 -8.27 -6.34 -11.28
N LEU A 226 -6.99 -6.40 -11.62
CA LEU A 226 -6.46 -6.06 -12.95
C LEU A 226 -6.39 -7.30 -13.85
N ARG A 227 -5.87 -8.41 -13.31
CA ARG A 227 -5.75 -9.70 -13.99
C ARG A 227 -6.45 -10.76 -13.17
N ASP A 228 -7.27 -11.55 -13.85
CA ASP A 228 -8.06 -12.58 -13.20
C ASP A 228 -7.27 -13.88 -13.05
N SER A 229 -7.18 -14.36 -11.81
CA SER A 229 -6.64 -15.67 -11.45
C SER A 229 -7.38 -16.22 -10.23
N THR A 230 -7.32 -17.53 -10.05
CA THR A 230 -7.92 -18.17 -8.86
C THR A 230 -7.31 -17.61 -7.58
N LEU A 231 -5.98 -17.52 -7.51
CA LEU A 231 -5.28 -16.99 -6.33
C LEU A 231 -5.67 -15.53 -6.03
N ALA A 232 -5.82 -14.68 -7.04
CA ALA A 232 -6.23 -13.29 -6.84
C ALA A 232 -7.68 -13.19 -6.32
N ARG A 233 -8.60 -14.03 -6.83
CA ARG A 233 -9.97 -14.08 -6.32
C ARG A 233 -10.06 -14.60 -4.90
N ASP A 234 -9.31 -15.65 -4.58
CA ASP A 234 -9.26 -16.23 -3.24
C ASP A 234 -8.69 -15.23 -2.23
N PHE A 235 -7.65 -14.49 -2.63
CA PHE A 235 -7.07 -13.43 -1.81
C PHE A 235 -8.07 -12.28 -1.56
N ILE A 236 -8.81 -11.84 -2.58
CA ILE A 236 -9.88 -10.83 -2.41
C ILE A 236 -10.98 -11.34 -1.48
N ALA A 237 -11.37 -12.62 -1.62
CA ALA A 237 -12.37 -13.22 -0.75
C ALA A 237 -11.91 -13.25 0.70
N PHE A 238 -10.65 -13.63 0.94
CA PHE A 238 -10.05 -13.60 2.27
C PHE A 238 -10.00 -12.18 2.84
N LEU A 239 -9.63 -11.18 2.04
CA LEU A 239 -9.57 -9.78 2.46
C LEU A 239 -10.92 -9.27 3.00
N LYS A 240 -12.03 -9.81 2.50
CA LYS A 240 -13.40 -9.49 2.93
C LYS A 240 -13.84 -10.32 4.15
N SER A 241 -13.03 -11.25 4.64
CA SER A 241 -13.34 -12.06 5.82
C SER A 241 -13.28 -11.22 7.10
N GLU A 242 -14.00 -11.67 8.11
CA GLU A 242 -13.98 -11.03 9.44
C GLU A 242 -12.55 -10.95 10.01
N LYS A 243 -11.73 -11.97 9.79
CA LYS A 243 -10.33 -12.02 10.23
C LYS A 243 -9.49 -10.90 9.62
N ALA A 244 -9.55 -10.72 8.30
CA ALA A 244 -8.83 -9.65 7.61
C ALA A 244 -9.37 -8.26 7.99
N LEU A 245 -10.69 -8.10 8.11
CA LEU A 245 -11.30 -6.85 8.56
C LEU A 245 -10.88 -6.47 9.99
N ASN A 246 -10.75 -7.44 10.89
CA ASN A 246 -10.24 -7.22 12.24
C ASN A 246 -8.76 -6.80 12.24
N LEU A 247 -7.93 -7.36 11.36
CA LEU A 247 -6.55 -6.90 11.18
C LEU A 247 -6.49 -5.47 10.67
N ILE A 248 -7.32 -5.11 9.69
CA ILE A 248 -7.40 -3.75 9.16
C ILE A 248 -7.75 -2.76 10.28
N LYS A 249 -8.76 -3.05 11.10
CA LYS A 249 -9.12 -2.22 12.27
C LYS A 249 -7.99 -2.13 13.28
N LYS A 250 -7.38 -3.26 13.64
CA LYS A 250 -6.26 -3.32 14.60
C LYS A 250 -5.10 -2.41 14.17
N ASN A 251 -4.85 -2.33 12.86
CA ASN A 251 -3.82 -1.49 12.27
C ASN A 251 -4.25 -0.03 12.06
N GLY A 252 -5.35 0.44 12.69
CA GLY A 252 -5.71 1.86 12.76
C GLY A 252 -6.48 2.40 11.56
N TYR A 253 -7.11 1.54 10.79
CA TYR A 253 -8.06 1.92 9.75
C TYR A 253 -9.50 1.80 10.24
N ASP A 254 -10.37 2.66 9.73
CA ASP A 254 -11.81 2.46 9.84
C ASP A 254 -12.30 1.60 8.65
N LEU A 255 -13.43 0.92 8.81
CA LEU A 255 -14.07 0.15 7.75
C LEU A 255 -15.16 0.96 7.06
N PRO A 256 -15.45 0.68 5.77
CA PRO A 256 -16.53 1.34 5.02
C PRO A 256 -17.91 1.05 5.57
#